data_d95e39ef707b6b6bd23bda460c64fabb
#
_entry.id   d95e39ef707b6b6bd23bda460c64fabb
#
_cell.length_a   1.000
_cell.length_b   1.000
_cell.length_c   1.000
_cell.angle_alpha   90.00
_cell.angle_beta   90.00
_cell.angle_gamma   90.00
#
_symmetry.space_group_name_H-M   'P 1'
#
loop_
_entity.id
_entity.type
_entity.pdbx_description
1 polymer ?
#
loop_
_entity_poly.entity_id
_entity_poly.type
_entity_poly.pdbx_seq_one_letter_code
_entity_poly.pdbx_strand_id
1 'polypeptide(L)'
;MDNNTFNLYEKFIRVITGRINEHFENQKEYIHCKEGCAHCCSSGEYPCTELEFEYLSIGFSYLPKEIQDKIFDNIEKLKEEKANFKGNRFLYTCPFLINNKCSVYNHRMIVCRTFGLIYYNDNYEVTKTNPVKVPFCFEKGLNYSDVYDKEKNNLSMEKYKALGYKNEPVAYNLNFKQFRERVGKEMLNLEFGEEKSLVEWL
;
A
#
# COMPACT_ATOMS: atom_id res chain seq x y z
N MET A 1 0.14 -3.01 -21.91
CA MET A 1 1.34 -3.83 -21.51
C MET A 1 1.48 -5.04 -22.43
N ASP A 2 2.66 -5.27 -23.02
CA ASP A 2 2.94 -6.48 -23.80
C ASP A 2 3.31 -7.67 -22.87
N ASN A 3 3.31 -8.89 -23.44
CA ASN A 3 3.53 -10.12 -22.66
C ASN A 3 4.93 -10.19 -22.02
N ASN A 4 5.95 -9.61 -22.64
CA ASN A 4 7.32 -9.62 -22.09
C ASN A 4 7.37 -8.70 -20.87
N THR A 5 6.88 -7.48 -21.00
CA THR A 5 6.78 -6.50 -19.90
C THR A 5 5.94 -7.04 -18.76
N PHE A 6 4.81 -7.71 -19.03
CA PHE A 6 4.00 -8.38 -18.00
C PHE A 6 4.82 -9.40 -17.22
N ASN A 7 5.53 -10.31 -17.91
CA ASN A 7 6.33 -11.34 -17.25
C ASN A 7 7.49 -10.76 -16.42
N LEU A 8 8.11 -9.69 -16.89
CA LEU A 8 9.18 -9.01 -16.15
C LEU A 8 8.63 -8.29 -14.92
N TYR A 9 7.45 -7.65 -15.05
CA TYR A 9 6.80 -7.00 -13.94
C TYR A 9 6.31 -8.02 -12.89
N GLU A 10 5.80 -9.18 -13.30
CA GLU A 10 5.48 -10.29 -12.38
C GLU A 10 6.70 -10.75 -11.57
N LYS A 11 7.89 -10.84 -12.20
CA LYS A 11 9.13 -11.15 -11.49
C LYS A 11 9.47 -10.05 -10.46
N PHE A 12 9.36 -8.78 -10.86
CA PHE A 12 9.59 -7.64 -9.99
C PHE A 12 8.63 -7.66 -8.78
N ILE A 13 7.34 -7.81 -9.02
CA ILE A 13 6.30 -7.89 -7.97
C ILE A 13 6.56 -9.07 -7.03
N ARG A 14 6.99 -10.21 -7.53
CA ARG A 14 7.31 -11.38 -6.71
C ARG A 14 8.45 -11.09 -5.75
N VAL A 15 9.52 -10.45 -6.21
CA VAL A 15 10.67 -10.11 -5.36
C VAL A 15 10.28 -9.11 -4.27
N ILE A 16 9.59 -8.03 -4.62
CA ILE A 16 9.19 -7.02 -3.64
C ILE A 16 8.16 -7.57 -2.65
N THR A 17 7.19 -8.35 -3.13
CA THR A 17 6.17 -8.98 -2.28
C THR A 17 6.80 -9.98 -1.30
N GLY A 18 7.81 -10.72 -1.73
CA GLY A 18 8.55 -11.63 -0.86
C GLY A 18 9.16 -10.90 0.34
N ARG A 19 9.82 -9.78 0.11
CA ARG A 19 10.40 -8.94 1.18
C ARG A 19 9.33 -8.32 2.10
N ILE A 20 8.22 -7.87 1.51
CA ILE A 20 7.10 -7.32 2.28
C ILE A 20 6.49 -8.40 3.18
N ASN A 21 6.26 -9.60 2.67
CA ASN A 21 5.69 -10.72 3.42
C ASN A 21 6.62 -11.17 4.54
N GLU A 22 7.93 -11.22 4.30
CA GLU A 22 8.93 -11.52 5.33
C GLU A 22 8.85 -10.50 6.48
N HIS A 23 8.70 -9.22 6.16
CA HIS A 23 8.54 -8.18 7.17
C HIS A 23 7.21 -8.32 7.93
N PHE A 24 6.10 -8.60 7.25
CA PHE A 24 4.82 -8.89 7.89
C PHE A 24 4.93 -10.07 8.86
N GLU A 25 5.59 -11.14 8.45
CA GLU A 25 5.78 -12.32 9.30
C GLU A 25 6.63 -11.99 10.54
N ASN A 26 7.71 -11.22 10.37
CA ASN A 26 8.56 -10.78 11.48
C ASN A 26 7.85 -9.80 12.43
N GLN A 27 6.81 -9.10 11.96
CA GLN A 27 6.04 -8.12 12.73
C GLN A 27 4.63 -8.60 13.10
N LYS A 28 4.31 -9.86 12.91
CA LYS A 28 2.95 -10.41 13.04
C LYS A 28 2.30 -10.18 14.41
N GLU A 29 3.09 -10.08 15.48
CA GLU A 29 2.61 -9.82 16.84
C GLU A 29 1.95 -8.42 16.95
N TYR A 30 2.28 -7.50 16.04
CA TYR A 30 1.76 -6.13 15.98
C TYR A 30 0.69 -5.95 14.90
N ILE A 31 0.40 -6.98 14.10
CA ILE A 31 -0.51 -6.90 12.96
C ILE A 31 -1.86 -7.50 13.36
N HIS A 32 -2.82 -6.64 13.61
CA HIS A 32 -4.17 -7.04 14.03
C HIS A 32 -5.20 -6.95 12.89
N CYS A 33 -4.75 -6.72 11.65
CA CYS A 33 -5.61 -6.78 10.47
C CYS A 33 -6.18 -8.18 10.28
N LYS A 34 -7.48 -8.24 9.96
CA LYS A 34 -8.20 -9.48 9.66
C LYS A 34 -8.77 -9.42 8.25
N GLU A 35 -9.06 -10.57 7.67
CA GLU A 35 -9.80 -10.63 6.43
C GLU A 35 -11.13 -9.84 6.55
N GLY A 36 -11.42 -9.03 5.54
CA GLY A 36 -12.56 -8.10 5.57
C GLY A 36 -12.29 -6.77 6.26
N CYS A 37 -11.11 -6.55 6.85
CA CYS A 37 -10.68 -5.24 7.26
C CYS A 37 -10.34 -4.41 6.01
N ALA A 38 -11.15 -3.40 5.71
CA ALA A 38 -11.00 -2.57 4.50
C ALA A 38 -10.52 -1.15 4.81
N HIS A 39 -10.02 -0.87 6.01
CA HIS A 39 -9.65 0.49 6.40
C HIS A 39 -8.65 1.15 5.46
N CYS A 40 -7.65 0.42 4.98
CA CYS A 40 -6.68 0.94 4.02
C CYS A 40 -7.27 1.22 2.64
N CYS A 41 -8.42 0.62 2.30
CA CYS A 41 -9.11 0.83 1.02
C CYS A 41 -10.30 1.80 1.14
N SER A 42 -10.78 2.11 2.34
CA SER A 42 -11.97 2.96 2.53
C SER A 42 -11.67 4.45 2.66
N SER A 43 -10.41 4.82 2.90
CA SER A 43 -9.99 6.21 2.96
C SER A 43 -8.50 6.31 2.73
N GLY A 44 -8.08 6.57 1.50
CA GLY A 44 -6.66 6.62 1.18
C GLY A 44 -6.36 7.46 -0.04
N GLU A 45 -5.09 7.68 -0.24
CA GLU A 45 -4.47 8.20 -1.43
C GLU A 45 -3.53 7.11 -1.94
N TYR A 46 -3.66 6.74 -3.21
CA TYR A 46 -2.99 5.55 -3.75
C TYR A 46 -2.08 5.95 -4.89
N PRO A 47 -0.79 6.29 -4.62
CA PRO A 47 0.19 6.55 -5.67
C PRO A 47 0.37 5.30 -6.53
N CYS A 48 0.36 5.50 -7.83
CA CYS A 48 0.36 4.46 -8.84
C CYS A 48 1.17 4.91 -10.05
N THR A 49 2.14 4.12 -10.45
CA THR A 49 2.85 4.35 -11.71
C THR A 49 2.01 3.86 -12.89
N GLU A 50 2.32 4.34 -14.08
CA GLU A 50 1.67 3.90 -15.32
C GLU A 50 1.72 2.37 -15.47
N LEU A 51 2.89 1.76 -15.25
CA LEU A 51 3.07 0.31 -15.32
C LEU A 51 2.23 -0.44 -14.27
N GLU A 52 2.12 0.11 -13.05
CA GLU A 52 1.25 -0.47 -12.00
C GLU A 52 -0.22 -0.37 -12.39
N PHE A 53 -0.62 0.74 -13.01
CA PHE A 53 -1.99 0.92 -13.47
C PHE A 53 -2.34 -0.03 -14.62
N GLU A 54 -1.43 -0.23 -15.59
CA GLU A 54 -1.62 -1.23 -16.64
C GLU A 54 -1.76 -2.65 -16.07
N TYR A 55 -0.91 -3.01 -15.09
CA TYR A 55 -0.98 -4.31 -14.42
C TYR A 55 -2.30 -4.50 -13.65
N LEU A 56 -2.74 -3.47 -12.94
CA LEU A 56 -4.04 -3.46 -12.26
C LEU A 56 -5.19 -3.60 -13.25
N SER A 57 -5.12 -2.93 -14.42
CA SER A 57 -6.12 -2.98 -15.49
C SER A 57 -6.23 -4.38 -16.11
N ILE A 58 -5.12 -5.12 -16.20
CA ILE A 58 -5.15 -6.53 -16.61
C ILE A 58 -5.92 -7.36 -15.57
N GLY A 59 -5.65 -7.18 -14.28
CA GLY A 59 -6.41 -7.83 -13.22
C GLY A 59 -7.89 -7.51 -13.25
N PHE A 60 -8.25 -6.26 -13.55
CA PHE A 60 -9.62 -5.84 -13.74
C PHE A 60 -10.30 -6.55 -14.93
N SER A 61 -9.59 -6.73 -16.04
CA SER A 61 -10.14 -7.38 -17.24
C SER A 61 -10.53 -8.85 -17.03
N TYR A 62 -9.95 -9.52 -16.04
CA TYR A 62 -10.28 -10.91 -15.68
C TYR A 62 -11.47 -11.04 -14.72
N LEU A 63 -12.01 -9.94 -14.23
CA LEU A 63 -13.16 -9.98 -13.31
C LEU A 63 -14.46 -10.35 -14.05
N PRO A 64 -15.41 -11.00 -13.36
CA PRO A 64 -16.77 -11.16 -13.87
C PRO A 64 -17.40 -9.81 -14.23
N LYS A 65 -18.20 -9.78 -15.31
CA LYS A 65 -18.82 -8.55 -15.81
C LYS A 65 -19.61 -7.80 -14.74
N GLU A 66 -20.34 -8.50 -13.90
CA GLU A 66 -21.08 -7.89 -12.77
C GLU A 66 -20.18 -7.11 -11.80
N ILE A 67 -18.95 -7.61 -11.55
CA ILE A 67 -17.99 -6.94 -10.69
C ILE A 67 -17.36 -5.74 -11.41
N GLN A 68 -17.05 -5.89 -12.70
CA GLN A 68 -16.57 -4.78 -13.52
C GLN A 68 -17.58 -3.63 -13.54
N ASP A 69 -18.87 -3.90 -13.72
CA ASP A 69 -19.92 -2.89 -13.74
C ASP A 69 -20.01 -2.14 -12.41
N LYS A 70 -19.95 -2.85 -11.28
CA LYS A 70 -19.89 -2.21 -9.94
C LYS A 70 -18.67 -1.32 -9.77
N ILE A 71 -17.52 -1.73 -10.30
CA ILE A 71 -16.30 -0.92 -10.24
C ILE A 71 -16.46 0.32 -11.12
N PHE A 72 -17.04 0.22 -12.31
CA PHE A 72 -17.34 1.39 -13.15
C PHE A 72 -18.28 2.39 -12.45
N ASP A 73 -19.34 1.90 -11.81
CA ASP A 73 -20.23 2.78 -11.00
C ASP A 73 -19.48 3.48 -9.87
N ASN A 74 -18.55 2.79 -9.22
CA ASN A 74 -17.71 3.39 -8.19
C ASN A 74 -16.74 4.43 -8.75
N ILE A 75 -16.18 4.19 -9.94
CA ILE A 75 -15.27 5.12 -10.62
C ILE A 75 -16.03 6.40 -11.00
N GLU A 76 -17.23 6.31 -11.56
CA GLU A 76 -18.02 7.48 -11.92
C GLU A 76 -18.37 8.33 -10.70
N LYS A 77 -18.80 7.71 -9.59
CA LYS A 77 -19.02 8.41 -8.31
C LYS A 77 -17.75 9.10 -7.80
N LEU A 78 -16.62 8.38 -7.87
CA LEU A 78 -15.34 8.92 -7.45
C LEU A 78 -14.92 10.14 -8.27
N LYS A 79 -15.15 10.14 -9.59
CA LYS A 79 -14.90 11.28 -10.47
C LYS A 79 -15.74 12.48 -10.08
N GLU A 80 -17.02 12.29 -9.81
CA GLU A 80 -17.92 13.33 -9.33
C GLU A 80 -17.46 13.92 -7.99
N GLU A 81 -17.09 13.07 -7.02
CA GLU A 81 -16.54 13.47 -5.74
C GLU A 81 -15.25 14.29 -5.92
N LYS A 82 -14.34 13.82 -6.78
CA LYS A 82 -13.07 14.52 -7.07
C LYS A 82 -13.30 15.87 -7.70
N ALA A 83 -14.21 15.98 -8.67
CA ALA A 83 -14.54 17.24 -9.37
C ALA A 83 -15.12 18.31 -8.41
N ASN A 84 -15.85 17.89 -7.40
CA ASN A 84 -16.46 18.77 -6.40
C ASN A 84 -15.54 19.07 -5.20
N PHE A 85 -14.40 18.36 -5.08
CA PHE A 85 -13.49 18.52 -3.96
C PHE A 85 -12.64 19.78 -4.11
N LYS A 86 -12.62 20.62 -3.06
CA LYS A 86 -11.86 21.89 -3.03
C LYS A 86 -10.72 21.91 -2.00
N GLY A 87 -10.44 20.78 -1.38
CA GLY A 87 -9.36 20.67 -0.39
C GLY A 87 -8.00 20.37 -1.00
N ASN A 88 -6.97 20.34 -0.16
CA ASN A 88 -5.59 20.08 -0.61
C ASN A 88 -5.27 18.60 -0.75
N ARG A 89 -5.98 17.72 -0.06
CA ARG A 89 -5.72 16.28 -0.05
C ARG A 89 -7.02 15.51 -0.18
N PHE A 90 -7.19 14.84 -1.29
CA PHE A 90 -8.37 14.04 -1.60
C PHE A 90 -8.16 12.60 -1.14
N LEU A 91 -8.80 12.24 -0.02
CA LEU A 91 -8.86 10.86 0.47
C LEU A 91 -10.19 10.23 0.02
N TYR A 92 -10.12 9.04 -0.53
CA TYR A 92 -11.28 8.40 -1.14
C TYR A 92 -11.31 6.89 -0.88
N THR A 93 -12.50 6.31 -1.04
CA THR A 93 -12.66 4.86 -1.07
C THR A 93 -12.18 4.31 -2.41
N CYS A 94 -11.29 3.33 -2.37
CA CYS A 94 -10.78 2.68 -3.58
C CYS A 94 -11.94 2.06 -4.39
N PRO A 95 -12.10 2.37 -5.68
CA PRO A 95 -13.23 1.86 -6.48
C PRO A 95 -13.20 0.34 -6.67
N PHE A 96 -12.05 -0.30 -6.50
CA PHE A 96 -11.87 -1.75 -6.54
C PHE A 96 -12.27 -2.46 -5.24
N LEU A 97 -12.73 -1.73 -4.23
CA LEU A 97 -13.23 -2.29 -2.99
C LEU A 97 -14.69 -2.72 -3.15
N ILE A 98 -14.93 -4.03 -3.22
CA ILE A 98 -16.28 -4.62 -3.31
C ILE A 98 -16.49 -5.55 -2.13
N ASN A 99 -17.58 -5.35 -1.36
CA ASN A 99 -17.92 -6.15 -0.18
C ASN A 99 -16.75 -6.30 0.82
N ASN A 100 -16.05 -5.19 1.12
CA ASN A 100 -14.88 -5.14 1.98
C ASN A 100 -13.68 -6.00 1.51
N LYS A 101 -13.63 -6.36 0.23
CA LYS A 101 -12.52 -7.10 -0.38
C LYS A 101 -12.01 -6.38 -1.61
N CYS A 102 -10.69 -6.40 -1.80
CA CYS A 102 -10.07 -5.89 -3.03
C CYS A 102 -10.34 -6.85 -4.18
N SER A 103 -11.08 -6.39 -5.19
CA SER A 103 -11.43 -7.22 -6.37
C SER A 103 -10.22 -7.60 -7.21
N VAL A 104 -9.17 -6.79 -7.19
CA VAL A 104 -7.91 -7.00 -7.95
C VAL A 104 -6.75 -7.33 -7.03
N TYR A 105 -6.96 -8.08 -5.95
CA TYR A 105 -6.00 -8.30 -4.88
C TYR A 105 -4.61 -8.76 -5.36
N ASN A 106 -4.54 -9.65 -6.31
CA ASN A 106 -3.28 -10.16 -6.85
C ASN A 106 -2.57 -9.14 -7.76
N HIS A 107 -3.34 -8.23 -8.38
CA HIS A 107 -2.85 -7.19 -9.28
C HIS A 107 -2.79 -5.80 -8.64
N ARG A 108 -2.91 -5.72 -7.30
CA ARG A 108 -2.86 -4.46 -6.58
C ARG A 108 -1.48 -3.81 -6.67
N MET A 109 -1.47 -2.50 -6.59
CA MET A 109 -0.27 -1.65 -6.58
C MET A 109 0.67 -2.00 -5.41
N ILE A 110 1.94 -1.59 -5.51
CA ILE A 110 2.95 -1.84 -4.48
C ILE A 110 2.53 -1.20 -3.15
N VAL A 111 2.05 0.04 -3.17
CA VAL A 111 1.58 0.74 -1.96
C VAL A 111 0.52 -0.07 -1.22
N CYS A 112 -0.38 -0.73 -1.93
CA CYS A 112 -1.43 -1.56 -1.34
C CYS A 112 -0.89 -2.82 -0.64
N ARG A 113 0.32 -3.25 -0.99
CA ARG A 113 0.97 -4.44 -0.41
C ARG A 113 1.64 -4.15 0.93
N THR A 114 1.93 -2.87 1.23
CA THR A 114 2.59 -2.44 2.46
C THR A 114 1.64 -1.83 3.49
N PHE A 115 0.37 -1.62 3.13
CA PHE A 115 -0.59 -1.10 4.10
C PHE A 115 -0.68 -1.98 5.34
N GLY A 116 -0.64 -1.32 6.48
CA GLY A 116 -0.65 -1.97 7.78
C GLY A 116 0.72 -2.05 8.45
N LEU A 117 1.80 -1.83 7.71
CA LEU A 117 3.15 -1.72 8.27
C LEU A 117 3.45 -0.27 8.68
N ILE A 118 4.25 -0.11 9.74
CA ILE A 118 4.89 1.17 10.02
C ILE A 118 6.10 1.36 9.11
N TYR A 119 6.37 2.60 8.73
CA TYR A 119 7.44 2.91 7.80
C TYR A 119 8.14 4.23 8.16
N TYR A 120 9.33 4.43 7.62
CA TYR A 120 10.02 5.72 7.66
C TYR A 120 9.53 6.62 6.54
N ASN A 121 9.62 7.94 6.76
CA ASN A 121 9.27 8.91 5.72
C ASN A 121 10.32 8.91 4.59
N ASP A 122 9.91 9.15 3.34
CA ASP A 122 10.72 8.99 2.12
C ASP A 122 11.95 9.92 2.01
N ASN A 123 12.06 10.95 2.82
CA ASN A 123 13.24 11.83 2.88
C ASN A 123 14.31 11.20 3.77
N TYR A 124 14.81 10.05 3.30
CA TYR A 124 15.55 9.11 4.07
C TYR A 124 17.04 9.47 4.23
N GLU A 125 17.35 10.22 5.26
CA GLU A 125 18.58 10.00 6.02
C GLU A 125 18.20 9.21 7.26
N VAL A 126 18.79 8.01 7.42
CA VAL A 126 18.60 7.16 8.60
C VAL A 126 19.22 7.87 9.79
N THR A 127 18.47 8.77 10.39
CA THR A 127 18.81 9.31 11.69
C THR A 127 17.92 8.62 12.72
N LYS A 128 18.49 8.26 13.86
CA LYS A 128 17.76 7.68 15.02
C LYS A 128 16.58 8.55 15.52
N THR A 129 16.41 9.72 14.94
CA THR A 129 15.42 10.74 15.30
C THR A 129 14.31 10.92 14.28
N ASN A 130 14.32 10.20 13.14
CA ASN A 130 13.22 10.30 12.19
C ASN A 130 11.96 9.63 12.74
N PRO A 131 10.84 10.38 12.85
CA PRO A 131 9.60 9.80 13.33
C PRO A 131 9.11 8.73 12.36
N VAL A 132 8.68 7.60 12.90
CA VAL A 132 8.03 6.57 12.10
C VAL A 132 6.62 7.03 11.73
N LYS A 133 6.17 6.65 10.55
CA LYS A 133 4.77 6.80 10.14
C LYS A 133 4.01 5.52 10.41
N VAL A 134 2.94 5.65 11.15
CA VAL A 134 2.03 4.54 11.42
C VAL A 134 0.90 4.50 10.39
N PRO A 135 0.41 3.32 10.05
CA PRO A 135 -0.80 3.20 9.26
C PRO A 135 -1.98 3.79 10.05
N PHE A 136 -2.85 4.56 9.39
CA PHE A 136 -3.96 5.25 10.06
C PHE A 136 -4.94 4.31 10.81
N CYS A 137 -4.96 3.03 10.50
CA CYS A 137 -5.73 2.02 11.21
C CYS A 137 -5.27 1.84 12.69
N PHE A 138 -4.11 2.33 13.04
CA PHE A 138 -3.64 2.39 14.41
C PHE A 138 -4.62 3.15 15.34
N GLU A 139 -5.26 4.21 14.84
CA GLU A 139 -6.27 4.96 15.59
C GLU A 139 -7.53 4.14 15.91
N LYS A 140 -7.73 3.03 15.20
CA LYS A 140 -8.80 2.06 15.44
C LYS A 140 -8.37 0.92 16.39
N GLY A 141 -7.25 1.05 17.07
CA GLY A 141 -6.71 -0.01 17.93
C GLY A 141 -6.19 -1.21 17.14
N LEU A 142 -5.83 -1.00 15.86
CA LEU A 142 -5.24 -2.02 15.00
C LEU A 142 -3.70 -1.88 14.99
N ASN A 143 -3.08 -2.36 13.96
CA ASN A 143 -1.63 -2.52 13.82
C ASN A 143 -0.77 -1.50 14.57
N TYR A 144 0.14 -2.03 15.40
CA TYR A 144 1.09 -1.27 16.25
C TYR A 144 0.44 -0.38 17.33
N SER A 145 -0.88 -0.43 17.52
CA SER A 145 -1.56 0.41 18.52
C SER A 145 -1.05 0.20 19.95
N ASP A 146 -0.56 -1.00 20.25
CA ASP A 146 -0.09 -1.39 21.57
C ASP A 146 1.29 -0.82 21.91
N VAL A 147 2.08 -0.52 20.89
CA VAL A 147 3.50 -0.12 21.06
C VAL A 147 3.82 1.28 20.55
N TYR A 148 2.89 1.95 19.89
CA TYR A 148 3.11 3.30 19.42
C TYR A 148 2.84 4.34 20.53
N ASP A 149 3.72 5.32 20.61
CA ASP A 149 3.59 6.48 21.50
C ASP A 149 3.23 7.71 20.67
N LYS A 150 1.99 8.19 20.85
CA LYS A 150 1.46 9.35 20.12
C LYS A 150 2.20 10.64 20.46
N GLU A 151 2.58 10.81 21.74
CA GLU A 151 3.22 12.03 22.21
C GLU A 151 4.65 12.16 21.64
N LYS A 152 5.35 11.04 21.60
CA LYS A 152 6.71 10.96 21.04
C LYS A 152 6.73 10.77 19.53
N ASN A 153 5.57 10.50 18.91
CA ASN A 153 5.44 10.15 17.49
C ASN A 153 6.43 9.06 17.06
N ASN A 154 6.56 8.02 17.89
CA ASN A 154 7.51 6.94 17.68
C ASN A 154 7.07 5.65 18.38
N LEU A 155 7.80 4.55 18.11
CA LEU A 155 7.63 3.29 18.83
C LEU A 155 8.15 3.40 20.26
N SER A 156 7.41 2.86 21.23
CA SER A 156 7.78 2.80 22.63
C SER A 156 8.42 1.47 22.97
N MET A 157 9.71 1.48 23.20
CA MET A 157 10.46 0.30 23.65
C MET A 157 10.04 -0.17 25.06
N GLU A 158 9.53 0.75 25.88
CA GLU A 158 8.99 0.42 27.20
C GLU A 158 7.70 -0.40 27.07
N LYS A 159 6.75 0.06 26.26
CA LYS A 159 5.51 -0.69 25.95
C LYS A 159 5.83 -2.05 25.36
N TYR A 160 6.74 -2.11 24.38
CA TYR A 160 7.18 -3.37 23.77
C TYR A 160 7.68 -4.37 24.81
N LYS A 161 8.60 -3.94 25.70
CA LYS A 161 9.13 -4.80 26.75
C LYS A 161 8.06 -5.31 27.71
N ALA A 162 7.08 -4.45 28.02
CA ALA A 162 5.97 -4.83 28.91
C ALA A 162 5.05 -5.89 28.29
N LEU A 163 4.92 -5.93 26.94
CA LEU A 163 4.11 -6.94 26.24
C LEU A 163 4.77 -8.31 26.17
N GLY A 164 6.08 -8.38 26.33
CA GLY A 164 6.83 -9.66 26.23
C GLY A 164 6.83 -10.30 24.85
N TYR A 165 6.61 -9.51 23.79
CA TYR A 165 6.65 -9.99 22.42
C TYR A 165 8.07 -10.43 22.02
N LYS A 166 8.15 -11.39 21.12
CA LYS A 166 9.42 -12.01 20.71
C LYS A 166 10.27 -11.08 19.85
N ASN A 167 9.62 -10.39 18.90
CA ASN A 167 10.31 -9.53 17.94
C ASN A 167 10.11 -8.06 18.31
N GLU A 168 11.14 -7.26 18.16
CA GLU A 168 11.02 -5.81 18.33
C GLU A 168 10.14 -5.20 17.22
N PRO A 169 9.35 -4.15 17.53
CA PRO A 169 8.61 -3.43 16.52
C PRO A 169 9.58 -2.62 15.66
N VAL A 170 9.63 -2.92 14.38
CA VAL A 170 10.56 -2.31 13.42
C VAL A 170 9.81 -1.68 12.27
N ALA A 171 10.15 -0.44 11.93
CA ALA A 171 9.59 0.23 10.77
C ALA A 171 10.10 -0.38 9.46
N TYR A 172 9.20 -0.52 8.50
CA TYR A 172 9.52 -0.99 7.17
C TYR A 172 10.39 0.04 6.43
N ASN A 173 11.46 -0.45 5.85
CA ASN A 173 12.51 0.36 5.26
C ASN A 173 12.76 -0.05 3.81
N LEU A 174 11.77 0.01 2.96
CA LEU A 174 11.95 -0.18 1.53
C LEU A 174 11.68 1.13 0.80
N ASN A 175 12.72 1.72 0.26
CA ASN A 175 12.59 2.85 -0.65
C ASN A 175 12.11 2.33 -2.02
N PHE A 176 10.80 2.48 -2.31
CA PHE A 176 10.20 2.00 -3.55
C PHE A 176 10.82 2.64 -4.80
N LYS A 177 11.18 3.92 -4.73
CA LYS A 177 11.83 4.61 -5.84
C LYS A 177 13.18 3.97 -6.16
N GLN A 178 14.01 3.74 -5.14
CA GLN A 178 15.30 3.07 -5.31
C GLN A 178 15.14 1.61 -5.77
N PHE A 179 14.12 0.92 -5.27
CA PHE A 179 13.85 -0.46 -5.67
C PHE A 179 13.37 -0.54 -7.13
N ARG A 180 12.51 0.37 -7.56
CA ARG A 180 12.10 0.49 -8.98
C ARG A 180 13.32 0.77 -9.86
N GLU A 181 14.20 1.68 -9.47
CA GLU A 181 15.40 2.00 -10.22
C GLU A 181 16.34 0.79 -10.33
N ARG A 182 16.78 0.24 -9.21
CA ARG A 182 17.81 -0.81 -9.20
C ARG A 182 17.30 -2.17 -9.69
N VAL A 183 16.16 -2.63 -9.20
CA VAL A 183 15.65 -3.96 -9.55
C VAL A 183 14.77 -3.90 -10.79
N GLY A 184 13.90 -2.92 -10.86
CA GLY A 184 12.98 -2.78 -11.98
C GLY A 184 13.71 -2.35 -13.26
N LYS A 185 14.32 -1.18 -13.24
CA LYS A 185 14.92 -0.60 -14.43
C LYS A 185 16.28 -1.21 -14.79
N GLU A 186 17.27 -1.16 -13.87
CA GLU A 186 18.63 -1.62 -14.18
C GLU A 186 18.73 -3.14 -14.40
N MET A 187 18.01 -3.96 -13.62
CA MET A 187 18.11 -5.42 -13.70
C MET A 187 17.07 -6.05 -14.63
N LEU A 188 15.86 -5.51 -14.69
CA LEU A 188 14.74 -6.08 -15.44
C LEU A 188 14.34 -5.25 -16.66
N ASN A 189 14.98 -4.10 -16.90
CA ASN A 189 14.67 -3.19 -18.01
C ASN A 189 13.18 -2.78 -18.06
N LEU A 190 12.59 -2.52 -16.88
CA LEU A 190 11.22 -2.06 -16.76
C LEU A 190 11.16 -0.53 -16.73
N GLU A 191 10.30 0.05 -17.53
CA GLU A 191 9.95 1.48 -17.48
C GLU A 191 8.63 1.62 -16.71
N PHE A 192 8.64 2.39 -15.62
CA PHE A 192 7.47 2.56 -14.76
C PHE A 192 6.52 3.66 -15.20
N GLY A 193 6.98 4.53 -16.11
CA GLY A 193 6.21 5.68 -16.57
C GLY A 193 5.99 6.73 -15.48
N GLU A 194 4.97 7.56 -15.66
CA GLU A 194 4.60 8.61 -14.72
C GLU A 194 3.98 8.03 -13.44
N GLU A 195 4.15 8.72 -12.31
CA GLU A 195 3.47 8.37 -11.06
C GLU A 195 2.41 9.42 -10.74
N LYS A 196 1.16 8.99 -10.58
CA LYS A 196 0.01 9.79 -10.20
C LYS A 196 -0.79 9.11 -9.10
N SER A 197 -1.76 9.80 -8.51
CA SER A 197 -2.78 9.13 -7.71
C SER A 197 -3.66 8.23 -8.59
N LEU A 198 -4.10 7.08 -8.09
CA LEU A 198 -4.96 6.17 -8.83
C LEU A 198 -6.19 6.87 -9.45
N VAL A 199 -6.80 7.82 -8.73
CA VAL A 199 -7.95 8.58 -9.23
C VAL A 199 -7.64 9.43 -10.47
N GLU A 200 -6.40 9.72 -10.75
CA GLU A 200 -5.97 10.50 -11.94
C GLU A 200 -5.69 9.59 -13.16
N TRP A 201 -5.63 8.29 -12.94
CA TRP A 201 -5.55 7.26 -13.98
C TRP A 201 -6.92 6.78 -14.45
N LEU A 202 -7.93 6.87 -13.61
CA LEU A 202 -9.30 6.42 -13.86
C LEU A 202 -10.11 7.43 -14.66
#